data_7911880d8ba76f59076451c2c07e1512
#
_entry.id   7911880d8ba76f59076451c2c07e1512
#
_cell.length_a   1.000
_cell.length_b   1.000
_cell.length_c   1.000
_cell.angle_alpha   90.00
_cell.angle_beta   90.00
_cell.angle_gamma   90.00
#
_symmetry.space_group_name_H-M   'P 1'
#
loop_
_entity.id
_entity.type
_entity.pdbx_description
1 polymer ?
#
loop_
_entity_poly.entity_id
_entity_poly.type
_entity_poly.pdbx_seq_one_letter_code
_entity_poly.pdbx_strand_id
1 'polypeptide(L)'
;MERKTEKRKFGYMRVSSRTQCEARQRDALIKAGVLERDIYSDQQSGKDFSRPAYQQMIQSLQPGDEIIILDLDRLGRNFEEMAKEWNYITEEKKCDIRVINYPLLNTAQKEKSLDRRFIANLTFQILSYVASKERENIRRRQLEGIESAKAKGVKFGRNRIPKPESFNETYQRVLRREITNRQAMEELGLKANTYYAFVKERTIELQQM
;
A
#
# COMPACT_ATOMS: atom_id res chain seq x y z
N MET A 1 6.41 4.61 47.85
CA MET A 1 5.38 3.71 47.26
C MET A 1 5.24 4.06 45.78
N GLU A 2 5.96 3.39 44.92
CA GLU A 2 5.77 3.54 43.47
C GLU A 2 4.40 2.96 43.10
N ARG A 3 3.51 3.79 42.60
CA ARG A 3 2.26 3.32 42.00
C ARG A 3 2.62 2.47 40.79
N LYS A 4 2.41 1.18 40.89
CA LYS A 4 2.48 0.25 39.78
C LYS A 4 1.42 0.71 38.79
N THR A 5 1.82 1.52 37.81
CA THR A 5 0.93 1.95 36.71
C THR A 5 0.50 0.69 35.99
N GLU A 6 -0.81 0.41 35.98
CA GLU A 6 -1.33 -0.73 35.24
C GLU A 6 -0.92 -0.58 33.76
N LYS A 7 -0.30 -1.62 33.23
CA LYS A 7 0.14 -1.70 31.84
C LYS A 7 -1.07 -1.57 30.92
N ARG A 8 -1.16 -0.46 30.18
CA ARG A 8 -2.24 -0.25 29.20
C ARG A 8 -1.97 -1.04 27.94
N LYS A 9 -3.04 -1.47 27.27
CA LYS A 9 -3.00 -2.20 26.01
C LYS A 9 -3.65 -1.35 24.94
N PHE A 10 -2.92 -1.09 23.89
CA PHE A 10 -3.38 -0.37 22.71
C PHE A 10 -3.49 -1.31 21.53
N GLY A 11 -4.57 -1.24 20.79
CA GLY A 11 -4.76 -2.00 19.56
C GLY A 11 -4.56 -1.09 18.34
N TYR A 12 -3.83 -1.57 17.34
CA TYR A 12 -3.75 -0.86 16.07
C TYR A 12 -4.15 -1.76 14.92
N MET A 13 -5.01 -1.22 14.04
CA MET A 13 -5.44 -1.88 12.82
C MET A 13 -5.37 -0.94 11.63
N ARG A 14 -5.15 -1.51 10.45
CA ARG A 14 -5.13 -0.79 9.18
C ARG A 14 -5.96 -1.55 8.16
N VAL A 15 -6.91 -0.87 7.53
CA VAL A 15 -7.87 -1.48 6.61
C VAL A 15 -7.82 -0.80 5.24
N SER A 16 -7.86 -1.59 4.17
CA SER A 16 -7.87 -1.10 2.79
C SER A 16 -9.28 -0.85 2.25
N SER A 17 -10.32 -1.47 2.85
CA SER A 17 -11.73 -1.30 2.51
C SER A 17 -12.62 -1.61 3.70
N ARG A 18 -13.80 -1.02 3.71
CA ARG A 18 -14.67 -0.81 4.89
C ARG A 18 -15.43 -2.01 5.45
N THR A 19 -15.21 -3.29 5.07
CA THR A 19 -16.24 -4.25 5.47
C THR A 19 -15.82 -5.41 6.37
N GLN A 20 -15.43 -6.54 5.82
CA GLN A 20 -15.24 -7.77 6.62
C GLN A 20 -13.87 -7.87 7.32
N CYS A 21 -12.83 -7.28 6.74
CA CYS A 21 -11.49 -7.33 7.32
C CYS A 21 -11.35 -6.47 8.57
N GLU A 22 -12.13 -5.39 8.69
CA GLU A 22 -12.13 -4.51 9.86
C GLU A 22 -12.71 -5.19 11.09
N ALA A 23 -13.90 -5.78 10.98
CA ALA A 23 -14.55 -6.49 12.06
C ALA A 23 -13.68 -7.62 12.61
N ARG A 24 -13.09 -8.42 11.72
CA ARG A 24 -12.18 -9.51 12.12
C ARG A 24 -10.96 -9.01 12.91
N GLN A 25 -10.34 -7.90 12.47
CA GLN A 25 -9.18 -7.34 13.18
C GLN A 25 -9.59 -6.80 14.54
N ARG A 26 -10.72 -6.07 14.62
CA ARG A 26 -11.27 -5.54 15.86
C ARG A 26 -11.57 -6.66 16.86
N ASP A 27 -12.27 -7.71 16.44
CA ASP A 27 -12.58 -8.87 17.28
C ASP A 27 -11.32 -9.55 17.82
N ALA A 28 -10.29 -9.69 16.99
CA ALA A 28 -9.02 -10.28 17.42
C ALA A 28 -8.31 -9.41 18.49
N LEU A 29 -8.35 -8.09 18.35
CA LEU A 29 -7.78 -7.16 19.33
C LEU A 29 -8.56 -7.20 20.67
N ILE A 30 -9.89 -7.22 20.62
CA ILE A 30 -10.74 -7.34 21.81
C ILE A 30 -10.47 -8.67 22.52
N LYS A 31 -10.40 -9.79 21.79
CA LYS A 31 -10.05 -11.11 22.34
C LYS A 31 -8.64 -11.12 22.95
N ALA A 32 -7.71 -10.32 22.42
CA ALA A 32 -6.37 -10.14 22.99
C ALA A 32 -6.35 -9.26 24.26
N GLY A 33 -7.49 -8.71 24.65
CA GLY A 33 -7.68 -7.92 25.86
C GLY A 33 -7.45 -6.43 25.69
N VAL A 34 -7.59 -5.89 24.48
CA VAL A 34 -7.63 -4.45 24.21
C VAL A 34 -9.05 -3.94 24.49
N LEU A 35 -9.17 -2.82 25.19
CA LEU A 35 -10.45 -2.15 25.34
C LEU A 35 -10.85 -1.46 24.03
N GLU A 36 -12.12 -1.43 23.69
CA GLU A 36 -12.57 -0.87 22.41
C GLU A 36 -12.17 0.59 22.22
N ARG A 37 -12.17 1.39 23.28
CA ARG A 37 -11.73 2.79 23.30
C ARG A 37 -10.23 2.99 23.02
N ASP A 38 -9.44 1.94 23.20
CA ASP A 38 -7.98 1.94 23.02
C ASP A 38 -7.58 1.28 21.67
N ILE A 39 -8.56 1.05 20.77
CA ILE A 39 -8.32 0.57 19.41
C ILE A 39 -8.25 1.75 18.44
N TYR A 40 -7.13 1.87 17.77
CA TYR A 40 -6.85 2.90 16.76
C TYR A 40 -6.91 2.27 15.36
N SER A 41 -7.57 2.98 14.43
CA SER A 41 -7.78 2.46 13.07
C SER A 41 -7.47 3.53 12.03
N ASP A 42 -6.62 3.18 11.05
CA ASP A 42 -6.36 3.99 9.88
C ASP A 42 -6.91 3.30 8.61
N GLN A 43 -7.49 4.11 7.71
CA GLN A 43 -7.89 3.65 6.39
C GLN A 43 -6.72 3.82 5.41
N GLN A 44 -6.38 2.76 4.69
CA GLN A 44 -5.37 2.82 3.64
C GLN A 44 -6.00 3.32 2.34
N SER A 45 -5.75 4.56 1.95
CA SER A 45 -5.93 4.99 0.56
C SER A 45 -4.68 4.61 -0.25
N GLY A 46 -4.86 4.21 -1.51
CA GLY A 46 -3.74 3.71 -2.35
C GLY A 46 -2.62 4.73 -2.61
N LYS A 47 -2.83 6.01 -2.32
CA LYS A 47 -1.90 7.12 -2.61
C LYS A 47 -1.38 7.84 -1.37
N ASP A 48 -2.09 7.80 -0.26
CA ASP A 48 -1.74 8.56 0.93
C ASP A 48 -1.31 7.63 2.07
N PHE A 49 -0.15 7.93 2.66
CA PHE A 49 0.41 7.19 3.79
C PHE A 49 0.20 7.94 5.11
N SER A 50 -0.78 8.82 5.14
CA SER A 50 -1.18 9.45 6.40
C SER A 50 -1.72 8.39 7.36
N ARG A 51 -1.16 8.34 8.57
CA ARG A 51 -1.58 7.45 9.66
C ARG A 51 -1.92 8.27 10.90
N PRO A 52 -2.96 9.10 10.85
CA PRO A 52 -3.28 10.00 11.97
C PRO A 52 -3.61 9.23 13.25
N ALA A 53 -4.37 8.12 13.15
CA ALA A 53 -4.71 7.31 14.31
C ALA A 53 -3.48 6.60 14.89
N TYR A 54 -2.58 6.09 14.06
CA TYR A 54 -1.29 5.55 14.52
C TYR A 54 -0.47 6.58 15.26
N GLN A 55 -0.31 7.79 14.70
CA GLN A 55 0.44 8.87 15.33
C GLN A 55 -0.18 9.28 16.67
N GLN A 56 -1.49 9.36 16.75
CA GLN A 56 -2.20 9.64 18.00
C GLN A 56 -1.95 8.55 19.05
N MET A 57 -2.01 7.27 18.64
CA MET A 57 -1.68 6.15 19.52
C MET A 57 -0.25 6.27 20.06
N ILE A 58 0.73 6.48 19.19
CA ILE A 58 2.15 6.61 19.56
C ILE A 58 2.40 7.76 20.52
N GLN A 59 1.70 8.88 20.36
CA GLN A 59 1.78 10.02 21.30
C GLN A 59 1.21 9.69 22.68
N SER A 60 0.22 8.82 22.74
CA SER A 60 -0.47 8.42 23.98
C SER A 60 0.28 7.36 24.78
N LEU A 61 1.30 6.71 24.18
CA LEU A 61 2.08 5.65 24.82
C LEU A 61 2.95 6.15 25.95
N GLN A 62 3.00 5.35 27.01
CA GLN A 62 3.90 5.52 28.13
C GLN A 62 4.82 4.28 28.28
N PRO A 63 6.03 4.44 28.84
CA PRO A 63 6.93 3.32 29.07
C PRO A 63 6.26 2.17 29.83
N GLY A 64 6.35 0.97 29.28
CA GLY A 64 5.72 -0.22 29.83
C GLY A 64 4.35 -0.57 29.25
N ASP A 65 3.74 0.30 28.44
CA ASP A 65 2.53 -0.01 27.69
C ASP A 65 2.76 -1.11 26.64
N GLU A 66 1.69 -1.72 26.15
CA GLU A 66 1.72 -2.80 25.17
C GLU A 66 0.90 -2.42 23.93
N ILE A 67 1.53 -2.47 22.75
CA ILE A 67 0.84 -2.36 21.48
C ILE A 67 0.52 -3.76 20.97
N ILE A 68 -0.72 -3.98 20.55
CA ILE A 68 -1.19 -5.24 19.99
C ILE A 68 -1.64 -5.02 18.55
N ILE A 69 -1.06 -5.79 17.64
CA ILE A 69 -1.37 -5.78 16.21
C ILE A 69 -1.64 -7.20 15.73
N LEU A 70 -2.37 -7.34 14.64
CA LEU A 70 -2.65 -8.65 14.06
C LEU A 70 -1.44 -9.21 13.30
N ASP A 71 -0.84 -8.39 12.44
CA ASP A 71 0.27 -8.75 11.55
C ASP A 71 1.32 -7.62 11.52
N LEU A 72 2.57 -7.97 11.18
CA LEU A 72 3.68 -7.01 11.07
C LEU A 72 3.48 -5.93 10.02
N ASP A 73 2.75 -6.22 8.95
CA ASP A 73 2.45 -5.26 7.87
C ASP A 73 1.62 -4.07 8.35
N ARG A 74 1.09 -4.11 9.59
CA ARG A 74 0.45 -2.98 10.24
C ARG A 74 1.45 -1.90 10.62
N LEU A 75 2.70 -2.26 10.94
CA LEU A 75 3.75 -1.31 11.33
C LEU A 75 4.32 -0.55 10.12
N GLY A 76 4.46 -1.20 8.95
CA GLY A 76 5.07 -0.59 7.78
C GLY A 76 4.68 -1.26 6.47
N ARG A 77 5.03 -0.63 5.34
CA ARG A 77 4.83 -1.18 3.98
C ARG A 77 6.00 -2.03 3.51
N ASN A 78 7.16 -1.76 4.04
CA ASN A 78 8.40 -2.45 3.72
C ASN A 78 9.16 -2.76 5.01
N PHE A 79 10.25 -3.52 4.86
CA PHE A 79 11.07 -3.94 5.99
C PHE A 79 11.66 -2.75 6.76
N GLU A 80 12.18 -1.75 6.06
CA GLU A 80 12.86 -0.60 6.67
C GLU A 80 11.90 0.19 7.57
N GLU A 81 10.69 0.46 7.08
CA GLU A 81 9.65 1.12 7.87
C GLU A 81 9.24 0.26 9.08
N MET A 82 9.00 -1.05 8.88
CA MET A 82 8.64 -1.95 9.98
C MET A 82 9.73 -2.01 11.04
N ALA A 83 11.01 -2.11 10.62
CA ALA A 83 12.14 -2.16 11.54
C ALA A 83 12.31 -0.85 12.31
N LYS A 84 12.14 0.28 11.64
CA LYS A 84 12.19 1.61 12.26
C LYS A 84 11.10 1.76 13.33
N GLU A 85 9.85 1.42 13.00
CA GLU A 85 8.74 1.51 13.94
C GLU A 85 8.88 0.52 15.10
N TRP A 86 9.33 -0.70 14.82
CA TRP A 86 9.62 -1.70 15.86
C TRP A 86 10.65 -1.18 16.86
N ASN A 87 11.79 -0.69 16.38
CA ASN A 87 12.85 -0.16 17.23
C ASN A 87 12.38 1.09 18.00
N TYR A 88 11.64 1.97 17.34
CA TYR A 88 11.07 3.17 17.97
C TYR A 88 10.17 2.82 19.16
N ILE A 89 9.27 1.86 18.98
CA ILE A 89 8.34 1.41 20.02
C ILE A 89 9.10 0.71 21.16
N THR A 90 9.99 -0.23 20.82
CA THR A 90 10.63 -1.09 21.82
C THR A 90 11.79 -0.42 22.54
N GLU A 91 12.62 0.35 21.80
CA GLU A 91 13.85 0.93 22.35
C GLU A 91 13.70 2.39 22.79
N GLU A 92 12.98 3.21 22.01
CA GLU A 92 12.83 4.62 22.36
C GLU A 92 11.64 4.84 23.30
N LYS A 93 10.45 4.31 22.96
CA LYS A 93 9.26 4.43 23.79
C LYS A 93 9.27 3.48 24.99
N LYS A 94 10.14 2.47 25.01
CA LYS A 94 10.19 1.43 26.06
C LYS A 94 8.87 0.71 26.26
N CYS A 95 8.12 0.53 25.18
CA CYS A 95 6.84 -0.18 25.13
C CYS A 95 7.03 -1.60 24.62
N ASP A 96 6.05 -2.44 24.89
CA ASP A 96 6.04 -3.81 24.37
C ASP A 96 5.19 -3.91 23.10
N ILE A 97 5.54 -4.88 22.25
CA ILE A 97 4.76 -5.22 21.05
C ILE A 97 4.31 -6.66 21.15
N ARG A 98 3.05 -6.92 20.80
CA ARG A 98 2.50 -8.25 20.61
C ARG A 98 1.88 -8.36 19.24
N VAL A 99 2.35 -9.34 18.45
CA VAL A 99 1.80 -9.66 17.13
C VAL A 99 0.98 -10.95 17.25
N ILE A 100 -0.33 -10.86 17.04
CA ILE A 100 -1.26 -11.97 17.31
C ILE A 100 -0.91 -13.19 16.46
N ASN A 101 -0.64 -13.00 15.16
CA ASN A 101 -0.32 -14.09 14.25
C ASN A 101 1.12 -14.62 14.39
N TYR A 102 1.97 -13.94 15.18
CA TYR A 102 3.37 -14.34 15.40
C TYR A 102 3.73 -14.31 16.89
N PRO A 103 3.33 -15.33 17.67
CA PRO A 103 3.54 -15.33 19.12
C PRO A 103 5.01 -15.19 19.57
N LEU A 104 5.95 -15.61 18.73
CA LEU A 104 7.40 -15.45 19.00
C LEU A 104 7.86 -13.99 19.00
N LEU A 105 7.08 -13.08 18.38
CA LEU A 105 7.35 -11.66 18.36
C LEU A 105 6.75 -10.89 19.55
N ASN A 106 6.26 -11.60 20.56
CA ASN A 106 5.70 -10.98 21.76
C ASN A 106 6.81 -10.57 22.72
N THR A 107 7.02 -9.27 22.90
CA THR A 107 8.01 -8.70 23.85
C THR A 107 7.45 -8.57 25.27
N ALA A 108 6.13 -8.69 25.45
CA ALA A 108 5.39 -8.37 26.68
C ALA A 108 5.29 -9.52 27.70
N GLN A 109 6.01 -10.61 27.54
CA GLN A 109 5.87 -11.76 28.44
C GLN A 109 6.48 -11.52 29.83
N LYS A 110 5.82 -12.12 30.85
CA LYS A 110 6.08 -11.89 32.29
C LYS A 110 7.52 -12.14 32.77
N GLU A 111 8.25 -12.96 32.08
CA GLU A 111 9.68 -13.14 32.34
C GLU A 111 10.47 -12.09 31.54
N LYS A 112 10.95 -11.08 32.23
CA LYS A 112 11.89 -10.06 31.70
C LYS A 112 13.28 -10.71 31.46
N SER A 113 13.34 -11.74 30.63
CA SER A 113 14.61 -12.32 30.20
C SER A 113 15.12 -11.52 29.00
N LEU A 114 16.35 -11.03 29.12
CA LEU A 114 17.09 -10.41 27.99
C LEU A 114 17.06 -11.32 26.76
N ASP A 115 17.07 -12.63 26.98
CA ASP A 115 17.02 -13.64 25.92
C ASP A 115 15.74 -13.59 25.09
N ARG A 116 14.59 -13.30 25.69
CA ARG A 116 13.32 -13.23 24.96
C ARG A 116 13.20 -11.99 24.07
N ARG A 117 13.64 -10.83 24.55
CA ARG A 117 13.74 -9.63 23.72
C ARG A 117 14.69 -9.85 22.55
N PHE A 118 15.81 -10.47 22.82
CA PHE A 118 16.77 -10.85 21.79
C PHE A 118 16.16 -11.81 20.78
N ILE A 119 15.46 -12.87 21.23
CA ILE A 119 14.78 -13.84 20.36
C ILE A 119 13.71 -13.13 19.53
N ALA A 120 12.89 -12.25 20.10
CA ALA A 120 11.87 -11.52 19.38
C ALA A 120 12.49 -10.61 18.30
N ASN A 121 13.54 -9.88 18.65
CA ASN A 121 14.25 -9.03 17.70
C ASN A 121 14.91 -9.85 16.57
N LEU A 122 15.55 -10.97 16.90
CA LEU A 122 16.17 -11.85 15.91
C LEU A 122 15.10 -12.47 14.98
N THR A 123 14.01 -12.97 15.55
CA THR A 123 12.89 -13.53 14.79
C THR A 123 12.28 -12.47 13.87
N PHE A 124 12.10 -11.26 14.37
CA PHE A 124 11.64 -10.13 13.56
C PHE A 124 12.55 -9.86 12.37
N GLN A 125 13.87 -9.79 12.59
CA GLN A 125 14.85 -9.56 11.52
C GLN A 125 14.82 -10.67 10.47
N ILE A 126 14.76 -11.93 10.89
CA ILE A 126 14.68 -13.08 9.98
C ILE A 126 13.41 -13.05 9.14
N LEU A 127 12.24 -12.90 9.77
CA LEU A 127 10.96 -12.87 9.06
C LEU A 127 10.90 -11.69 8.07
N SER A 128 11.40 -10.56 8.48
CA SER A 128 11.44 -9.36 7.66
C SER A 128 12.39 -9.51 6.46
N TYR A 129 13.54 -10.13 6.64
CA TYR A 129 14.48 -10.47 5.57
C TYR A 129 13.83 -11.43 4.56
N VAL A 130 13.21 -12.50 5.05
CA VAL A 130 12.50 -13.47 4.19
C VAL A 130 11.39 -12.82 3.39
N ALA A 131 10.57 -11.97 4.02
CA ALA A 131 9.50 -11.25 3.33
C ALA A 131 10.03 -10.29 2.25
N SER A 132 11.14 -9.59 2.52
CA SER A 132 11.79 -8.72 1.54
C SER A 132 12.34 -9.51 0.36
N LYS A 133 12.98 -10.64 0.64
CA LYS A 133 13.55 -11.52 -0.39
C LYS A 133 12.47 -12.12 -1.29
N GLU A 134 11.34 -12.51 -0.73
CA GLU A 134 10.22 -13.03 -1.51
C GLU A 134 9.60 -11.95 -2.42
N ARG A 135 9.44 -10.70 -1.95
CA ARG A 135 8.99 -9.58 -2.80
C ARG A 135 9.96 -9.31 -3.96
N GLU A 136 11.25 -9.35 -3.71
CA GLU A 136 12.29 -9.20 -4.74
C GLU A 136 12.20 -10.33 -5.77
N ASN A 137 12.04 -11.57 -5.32
CA ASN A 137 11.87 -12.74 -6.18
C ASN A 137 10.59 -12.65 -7.04
N ILE A 138 9.47 -12.25 -6.46
CA ILE A 138 8.21 -12.06 -7.19
C ILE A 138 8.40 -10.98 -8.27
N ARG A 139 8.99 -9.84 -7.93
CA ARG A 139 9.25 -8.75 -8.88
C ARG A 139 10.17 -9.20 -10.03
N ARG A 140 11.22 -9.94 -9.72
CA ARG A 140 12.14 -10.48 -10.73
C ARG A 140 11.41 -11.43 -11.69
N ARG A 141 10.68 -12.42 -11.16
CA ARG A 141 9.87 -13.35 -12.00
C ARG A 141 8.85 -12.61 -12.86
N GLN A 142 8.26 -11.55 -12.32
CA GLN A 142 7.29 -10.73 -13.06
C GLN A 142 7.95 -9.98 -14.22
N LEU A 143 9.14 -9.40 -14.01
CA LEU A 143 9.90 -8.75 -15.08
C LEU A 143 10.34 -9.74 -16.14
N GLU A 144 10.90 -10.90 -15.77
CA GLU A 144 11.28 -11.97 -16.67
C GLU A 144 10.07 -12.45 -17.50
N GLY A 145 8.90 -12.61 -16.87
CA GLY A 145 7.65 -12.97 -17.54
C GLY A 145 7.18 -11.90 -18.54
N ILE A 146 7.28 -10.62 -18.20
CA ILE A 146 6.95 -9.50 -19.09
C ILE A 146 7.91 -9.46 -20.29
N GLU A 147 9.21 -9.63 -20.07
CA GLU A 147 10.21 -9.66 -21.14
C GLU A 147 9.97 -10.84 -22.10
N SER A 148 9.73 -12.04 -21.58
CA SER A 148 9.39 -13.21 -22.38
C SER A 148 8.12 -13.01 -23.20
N ALA A 149 7.08 -12.42 -22.61
CA ALA A 149 5.83 -12.15 -23.30
C ALA A 149 6.00 -11.07 -24.39
N LYS A 150 6.80 -10.02 -24.13
CA LYS A 150 7.16 -9.01 -25.14
C LYS A 150 7.93 -9.61 -26.31
N ALA A 151 8.87 -10.53 -26.05
CA ALA A 151 9.61 -11.25 -27.10
C ALA A 151 8.68 -12.12 -27.98
N LYS A 152 7.56 -12.60 -27.42
CA LYS A 152 6.50 -13.32 -28.15
C LYS A 152 5.47 -12.40 -28.82
N GLY A 153 5.71 -11.07 -28.83
CA GLY A 153 4.82 -10.09 -29.48
C GLY A 153 3.60 -9.68 -28.67
N VAL A 154 3.50 -10.08 -27.40
CA VAL A 154 2.40 -9.66 -26.52
C VAL A 154 2.55 -8.18 -26.20
N LYS A 155 1.54 -7.39 -26.52
CA LYS A 155 1.48 -5.96 -26.21
C LYS A 155 0.93 -5.76 -24.79
N PHE A 156 1.67 -5.04 -23.97
CA PHE A 156 1.25 -4.61 -22.62
C PHE A 156 0.74 -3.17 -22.66
N GLY A 157 -0.15 -2.87 -21.74
CA GLY A 157 -0.73 -1.55 -21.58
C GLY A 157 -2.19 -1.51 -22.00
N ARG A 158 -2.76 -0.29 -21.96
CA ARG A 158 -4.14 -0.07 -22.39
C ARG A 158 -4.25 -0.27 -23.90
N ASN A 159 -5.26 -1.04 -24.34
CA ASN A 159 -5.56 -1.16 -25.76
C ASN A 159 -5.79 0.22 -26.38
N ARG A 160 -5.14 0.44 -27.53
CA ARG A 160 -5.41 1.67 -28.30
C ARG A 160 -6.86 1.67 -28.74
N ILE A 161 -7.50 2.82 -28.63
CA ILE A 161 -8.82 3.04 -29.22
C ILE A 161 -8.64 2.94 -30.73
N PRO A 162 -9.44 2.10 -31.44
CA PRO A 162 -9.34 2.04 -32.89
C PRO A 162 -9.67 3.40 -33.50
N LYS A 163 -8.95 3.76 -34.55
CA LYS A 163 -9.22 4.98 -35.30
C LYS A 163 -10.57 4.82 -36.02
N PRO A 164 -11.55 5.74 -35.83
CA PRO A 164 -12.82 5.67 -36.53
C PRO A 164 -12.62 5.73 -38.04
N GLU A 165 -13.39 4.98 -38.79
CA GLU A 165 -13.31 4.98 -40.27
C GLU A 165 -13.56 6.38 -40.84
N SER A 166 -14.48 7.12 -40.25
CA SER A 166 -14.82 8.50 -40.65
C SER A 166 -13.77 9.55 -40.27
N PHE A 167 -12.70 9.15 -39.49
CA PHE A 167 -11.72 10.13 -39.01
C PHE A 167 -11.07 10.93 -40.12
N ASN A 168 -10.65 10.30 -41.22
CA ASN A 168 -9.96 10.98 -42.30
C ASN A 168 -10.88 12.01 -43.02
N GLU A 169 -12.12 11.67 -43.24
CA GLU A 169 -13.11 12.53 -43.84
C GLU A 169 -13.44 13.75 -42.96
N THR A 170 -13.71 13.47 -41.67
CA THR A 170 -13.98 14.52 -40.68
C THR A 170 -12.78 15.45 -40.53
N TYR A 171 -11.57 14.93 -40.54
CA TYR A 171 -10.35 15.74 -40.44
C TYR A 171 -10.10 16.58 -41.69
N GLN A 172 -10.45 16.12 -42.92
CA GLN A 172 -10.39 16.93 -44.12
C GLN A 172 -11.35 18.14 -44.04
N ARG A 173 -12.55 17.96 -43.45
CA ARG A 173 -13.49 19.07 -43.20
C ARG A 173 -12.92 20.11 -42.23
N VAL A 174 -12.13 19.68 -41.22
CA VAL A 174 -11.41 20.61 -40.34
C VAL A 174 -10.35 21.38 -41.12
N LEU A 175 -9.56 20.74 -41.98
CA LEU A 175 -8.52 21.38 -42.79
C LEU A 175 -9.14 22.41 -43.75
N ARG A 176 -10.32 22.15 -44.31
CA ARG A 176 -11.09 23.07 -45.15
C ARG A 176 -11.81 24.19 -44.38
N ARG A 177 -11.68 24.17 -43.02
CA ARG A 177 -12.36 25.13 -42.11
C ARG A 177 -13.88 25.03 -42.13
N GLU A 178 -14.45 23.91 -42.56
CA GLU A 178 -15.88 23.67 -42.55
C GLU A 178 -16.42 23.41 -41.16
N ILE A 179 -15.59 22.74 -40.32
CA ILE A 179 -15.87 22.45 -38.89
C ILE A 179 -14.65 22.75 -38.03
N THR A 180 -14.88 22.95 -36.74
CA THR A 180 -13.81 23.15 -35.75
C THR A 180 -13.30 21.80 -35.22
N ASN A 181 -12.08 21.74 -34.64
CA ASN A 181 -11.58 20.56 -33.98
C ASN A 181 -12.52 20.06 -32.87
N ARG A 182 -13.21 20.97 -32.18
CA ARG A 182 -14.17 20.63 -31.14
C ARG A 182 -15.37 19.88 -31.71
N GLN A 183 -15.93 20.37 -32.79
CA GLN A 183 -17.04 19.70 -33.49
C GLN A 183 -16.61 18.35 -34.05
N ALA A 184 -15.40 18.24 -34.61
CA ALA A 184 -14.84 16.97 -35.07
C ALA A 184 -14.67 15.94 -33.90
N MET A 185 -14.22 16.37 -32.73
CA MET A 185 -14.14 15.50 -31.56
C MET A 185 -15.52 15.02 -31.10
N GLU A 186 -16.51 15.87 -31.10
CA GLU A 186 -17.91 15.55 -30.76
C GLU A 186 -18.51 14.54 -31.77
N GLU A 187 -18.33 14.81 -33.06
CA GLU A 187 -18.84 13.97 -34.18
C GLU A 187 -18.21 12.56 -34.14
N LEU A 188 -16.90 12.47 -33.83
CA LEU A 188 -16.15 11.20 -33.76
C LEU A 188 -16.27 10.48 -32.40
N GLY A 189 -16.89 11.10 -31.38
CA GLY A 189 -16.98 10.57 -30.02
C GLY A 189 -15.62 10.42 -29.33
N LEU A 190 -14.61 11.22 -29.72
CA LEU A 190 -13.24 11.11 -29.23
C LEU A 190 -12.93 12.16 -28.18
N LYS A 191 -12.18 11.74 -27.14
CA LYS A 191 -11.57 12.69 -26.20
C LYS A 191 -10.39 13.41 -26.85
N ALA A 192 -10.13 14.65 -26.44
CA ALA A 192 -9.09 15.50 -27.00
C ALA A 192 -7.73 14.81 -27.17
N ASN A 193 -7.22 14.13 -26.14
CA ASN A 193 -5.95 13.43 -26.20
C ASN A 193 -5.89 12.38 -27.31
N THR A 194 -6.98 11.62 -27.52
CA THR A 194 -7.06 10.58 -28.55
C THR A 194 -7.17 11.20 -29.93
N TYR A 195 -7.98 12.24 -30.06
CA TYR A 195 -8.15 12.97 -31.32
C TYR A 195 -6.82 13.57 -31.80
N TYR A 196 -6.12 14.32 -30.96
CA TYR A 196 -4.85 14.92 -31.36
C TYR A 196 -3.73 13.89 -31.58
N ALA A 197 -3.79 12.72 -30.94
CA ALA A 197 -2.88 11.63 -31.27
C ALA A 197 -3.08 11.14 -32.71
N PHE A 198 -4.33 10.96 -33.16
CA PHE A 198 -4.65 10.59 -34.54
C PHE A 198 -4.31 11.70 -35.54
N VAL A 199 -4.52 12.95 -35.21
CA VAL A 199 -4.09 14.10 -36.02
C VAL A 199 -2.60 14.07 -36.25
N LYS A 200 -1.81 13.87 -35.17
CA LYS A 200 -0.36 13.80 -35.26
C LYS A 200 0.11 12.62 -36.15
N GLU A 201 -0.48 11.43 -35.99
CA GLU A 201 -0.18 10.27 -36.84
C GLU A 201 -0.47 10.61 -38.32
N ARG A 202 -1.60 11.23 -38.64
CA ARG A 202 -1.98 11.60 -40.01
C ARG A 202 -1.08 12.66 -40.59
N THR A 203 -0.64 13.64 -39.81
CA THR A 203 0.27 14.70 -40.27
C THR A 203 1.62 14.11 -40.66
N ILE A 204 2.12 13.12 -39.89
CA ILE A 204 3.39 12.42 -40.21
C ILE A 204 3.23 11.60 -41.49
N GLU A 205 2.11 10.88 -41.68
CA GLU A 205 1.82 10.13 -42.90
C GLU A 205 1.84 11.04 -44.14
N LEU A 206 1.27 12.24 -44.05
CA LEU A 206 1.21 13.19 -45.16
C LEU A 206 2.57 13.84 -45.48
N GLN A 207 3.48 13.90 -44.52
CA GLN A 207 4.85 14.44 -44.75
C GLN A 207 5.79 13.40 -45.36
N GLN A 208 5.43 12.11 -45.34
CA GLN A 208 6.22 11.01 -45.89
C GLN A 208 5.78 10.58 -47.31
N MET A 209 4.71 11.15 -47.79
CA MET A 209 4.18 10.97 -49.15
C MET A 209 4.61 12.12 -50.06
#